data_3825f023b3c442d52ca8b270614f1357
#
_entry.id   3825f023b3c442d52ca8b270614f1357
#
_cell.length_a   1.000
_cell.length_b   1.000
_cell.length_c   1.000
_cell.angle_alpha   90.00
_cell.angle_beta   90.00
_cell.angle_gamma   90.00
#
_symmetry.space_group_name_H-M   'P 1'
#
loop_
_entity.id
_entity.type
_entity.pdbx_description
1 polymer ?
#
loop_
_entity_poly.entity_id
_entity_poly.type
_entity_poly.pdbx_seq_one_letter_code
_entity_poly.pdbx_strand_id
1 'polypeptide(L)'
;MNQDILVKAIDVTKNYGTFRALDKVSLEVARGEVSCIIGPSGSGKSTLLRCINLLERMDGGGIWVNDELIGYRREGNNLHEISDAEISRQRRRIGMVFQRFNLFPHKTALENIIEGPVHVLGEPVKEVRDRASALLERVGLADKADHYPSELSGGQQQRVAIARAMGMRPDLILFDEPTSALDPELVSEVLDVMRDLAASGMTMIVVTHELGFARNVANTVTFMETGKVVETGLASEVLSTPKSARTEEFIKAVHS
;
A
#
# COMPACT_ATOMS: atom_id res chain seq x y z
N MET A 1 -4.63 -8.55 25.03
CA MET A 1 -5.49 -9.04 23.93
C MET A 1 -4.55 -9.36 22.79
N ASN A 2 -4.56 -10.59 22.24
CA ASN A 2 -3.80 -10.90 21.03
C ASN A 2 -4.39 -10.04 19.89
N GLN A 3 -3.61 -9.10 19.38
CA GLN A 3 -4.01 -8.37 18.17
C GLN A 3 -4.04 -9.36 16.99
N ASP A 4 -5.09 -9.31 16.19
CA ASP A 4 -5.20 -10.08 14.94
C ASP A 4 -4.23 -9.47 13.91
N ILE A 5 -3.02 -10.03 13.80
CA ILE A 5 -1.97 -9.52 12.90
C ILE A 5 -2.28 -9.96 11.47
N LEU A 6 -2.55 -9.00 10.59
CA LEU A 6 -2.78 -9.27 9.17
C LEU A 6 -1.47 -9.40 8.39
N VAL A 7 -0.50 -8.52 8.64
CA VAL A 7 0.80 -8.53 7.96
C VAL A 7 1.91 -8.71 8.98
N LYS A 8 2.79 -9.67 8.71
CA LYS A 8 3.98 -9.90 9.53
C LYS A 8 5.20 -10.08 8.63
N ALA A 9 6.13 -9.16 8.71
CA ALA A 9 7.44 -9.22 8.07
C ALA A 9 8.49 -9.48 9.14
N ILE A 10 9.39 -10.44 8.92
CA ILE A 10 10.46 -10.81 9.85
C ILE A 10 11.78 -10.86 9.10
N ASP A 11 12.72 -10.02 9.51
CA ASP A 11 14.11 -9.97 9.02
C ASP A 11 14.21 -9.91 7.48
N VAL A 12 13.27 -9.20 6.84
CA VAL A 12 13.20 -9.10 5.38
C VAL A 12 14.45 -8.44 4.85
N THR A 13 15.13 -9.13 3.94
CA THR A 13 16.35 -8.67 3.30
C THR A 13 16.17 -8.67 1.78
N LYS A 14 16.61 -7.59 1.12
CA LYS A 14 16.59 -7.46 -0.35
C LYS A 14 17.87 -6.80 -0.85
N ASN A 15 18.50 -7.43 -1.83
CA ASN A 15 19.69 -6.92 -2.47
C ASN A 15 19.42 -6.66 -3.97
N TYR A 16 20.02 -5.62 -4.52
CA TYR A 16 20.11 -5.35 -5.95
C TYR A 16 21.60 -5.33 -6.31
N GLY A 17 22.12 -6.47 -6.77
CA GLY A 17 23.55 -6.68 -6.91
C GLY A 17 24.28 -6.53 -5.57
N THR A 18 25.17 -5.55 -5.48
CA THR A 18 25.92 -5.24 -4.25
C THR A 18 25.19 -4.29 -3.31
N PHE A 19 24.12 -3.64 -3.78
CA PHE A 19 23.34 -2.70 -2.98
C PHE A 19 22.28 -3.43 -2.16
N ARG A 20 22.32 -3.27 -0.84
CA ARG A 20 21.34 -3.81 0.09
C ARG A 20 20.22 -2.80 0.31
N ALA A 21 19.06 -3.02 -0.31
CA ALA A 21 17.91 -2.15 -0.23
C ALA A 21 17.07 -2.37 1.05
N LEU A 22 17.03 -3.62 1.56
CA LEU A 22 16.43 -3.97 2.86
C LEU A 22 17.43 -4.81 3.64
N ASP A 23 17.66 -4.45 4.91
CA ASP A 23 18.58 -5.13 5.82
C ASP A 23 17.86 -5.53 7.11
N LYS A 24 17.30 -6.74 7.11
CA LYS A 24 16.56 -7.33 8.23
C LYS A 24 15.41 -6.45 8.74
N VAL A 25 14.58 -5.99 7.82
CA VAL A 25 13.39 -5.20 8.15
C VAL A 25 12.32 -6.09 8.74
N SER A 26 11.82 -5.71 9.92
CA SER A 26 10.68 -6.37 10.57
C SER A 26 9.56 -5.37 10.82
N LEU A 27 8.30 -5.80 10.55
CA LEU A 27 7.09 -4.98 10.67
C LEU A 27 5.91 -5.89 10.98
N GLU A 28 5.03 -5.47 11.87
CA GLU A 28 3.73 -6.11 12.10
C GLU A 28 2.62 -5.07 11.93
N VAL A 29 1.52 -5.47 11.28
CA VAL A 29 0.34 -4.62 11.09
C VAL A 29 -0.90 -5.42 11.43
N ALA A 30 -1.70 -4.92 12.35
CA ALA A 30 -2.94 -5.55 12.76
C ALA A 30 -4.05 -5.35 11.72
N ARG A 31 -5.06 -6.21 11.74
CA ARG A 31 -6.25 -6.05 10.90
C ARG A 31 -6.99 -4.75 11.27
N GLY A 32 -7.36 -3.98 10.24
CA GLY A 32 -8.01 -2.67 10.39
C GLY A 32 -7.04 -1.54 10.79
N GLU A 33 -5.74 -1.83 10.90
CA GLU A 33 -4.72 -0.84 11.23
C GLU A 33 -4.27 -0.05 9.99
N VAL A 34 -3.98 1.22 10.18
CA VAL A 34 -3.25 2.07 9.24
C VAL A 34 -1.81 2.22 9.75
N SER A 35 -0.86 1.61 9.06
CA SER A 35 0.57 1.71 9.36
C SER A 35 1.25 2.61 8.33
N CYS A 36 1.83 3.74 8.76
CA CYS A 36 2.58 4.63 7.87
C CYS A 36 4.08 4.33 7.94
N ILE A 37 4.73 4.31 6.77
CA ILE A 37 6.17 4.17 6.64
C ILE A 37 6.74 5.49 6.11
N ILE A 38 7.61 6.11 6.89
CA ILE A 38 8.25 7.39 6.57
C ILE A 38 9.77 7.23 6.47
N GLY A 39 10.46 8.19 5.85
CA GLY A 39 11.91 8.19 5.74
C GLY A 39 12.39 8.82 4.43
N PRO A 40 13.71 9.09 4.30
CA PRO A 40 14.28 9.71 3.11
C PRO A 40 14.12 8.85 1.85
N SER A 41 14.25 9.48 0.67
CA SER A 41 14.28 8.76 -0.59
C SER A 41 15.43 7.74 -0.61
N GLY A 42 15.18 6.55 -1.18
CA GLY A 42 16.17 5.46 -1.20
C GLY A 42 16.30 4.68 0.11
N SER A 43 15.49 4.93 1.14
CA SER A 43 15.55 4.18 2.41
C SER A 43 14.96 2.77 2.36
N GLY A 44 14.40 2.32 1.23
CA GLY A 44 13.86 0.97 1.05
C GLY A 44 12.35 0.84 1.21
N LYS A 45 11.61 1.92 1.49
CA LYS A 45 10.14 1.90 1.74
C LYS A 45 9.35 1.22 0.62
N SER A 46 9.50 1.72 -0.63
CA SER A 46 8.82 1.14 -1.80
C SER A 46 9.27 -0.29 -2.09
N THR A 47 10.54 -0.62 -1.80
CA THR A 47 11.04 -1.99 -1.94
C THR A 47 10.33 -2.93 -0.95
N LEU A 48 10.11 -2.49 0.29
CA LEU A 48 9.36 -3.28 1.28
C LEU A 48 7.91 -3.53 0.81
N LEU A 49 7.20 -2.49 0.33
CA LEU A 49 5.86 -2.66 -0.22
C LEU A 49 5.82 -3.64 -1.40
N ARG A 50 6.81 -3.54 -2.29
CA ARG A 50 6.93 -4.44 -3.45
C ARG A 50 7.22 -5.88 -3.03
N CYS A 51 7.96 -6.10 -1.96
CA CYS A 51 8.16 -7.44 -1.39
C CYS A 51 6.85 -7.97 -0.79
N ILE A 52 6.07 -7.15 -0.07
CA ILE A 52 4.77 -7.55 0.49
C ILE A 52 3.78 -7.94 -0.62
N ASN A 53 3.78 -7.21 -1.74
CA ASN A 53 2.90 -7.50 -2.89
C ASN A 53 3.52 -8.47 -3.91
N LEU A 54 4.63 -9.13 -3.61
CA LEU A 54 5.30 -10.06 -4.53
C LEU A 54 5.68 -9.46 -5.91
N LEU A 55 5.83 -8.14 -6.00
CA LEU A 55 6.41 -7.49 -7.18
C LEU A 55 7.93 -7.60 -7.18
N GLU A 56 8.51 -7.77 -5.98
CA GLU A 56 9.91 -8.07 -5.76
C GLU A 56 10.03 -9.29 -4.85
N ARG A 57 10.96 -10.19 -5.14
CA ARG A 57 11.29 -11.32 -4.27
C ARG A 57 12.26 -10.88 -3.20
N MET A 58 12.01 -11.24 -1.96
CA MET A 58 12.99 -11.07 -0.87
C MET A 58 14.13 -12.09 -1.01
N ASP A 59 15.33 -11.74 -0.52
CA ASP A 59 16.50 -12.61 -0.53
C ASP A 59 16.70 -13.28 0.84
N GLY A 60 15.99 -12.85 1.87
CA GLY A 60 16.02 -13.44 3.21
C GLY A 60 14.88 -12.95 4.09
N GLY A 61 14.66 -13.64 5.19
CA GLY A 61 13.54 -13.39 6.08
C GLY A 61 12.25 -14.04 5.61
N GLY A 62 11.10 -13.48 5.99
CA GLY A 62 9.78 -13.96 5.59
C GLY A 62 8.71 -12.89 5.74
N ILE A 63 7.69 -12.95 4.89
CA ILE A 63 6.51 -12.11 4.94
C ILE A 63 5.26 -13.00 4.97
N TRP A 64 4.39 -12.75 5.91
CA TRP A 64 3.08 -13.40 6.02
C TRP A 64 1.99 -12.37 5.86
N VAL A 65 0.97 -12.72 5.09
CA VAL A 65 -0.27 -11.95 4.99
C VAL A 65 -1.42 -12.89 5.27
N ASN A 66 -2.20 -12.58 6.30
CA ASN A 66 -3.31 -13.43 6.75
C ASN A 66 -2.86 -14.88 7.04
N ASP A 67 -1.74 -15.00 7.81
CA ASP A 67 -1.07 -16.25 8.17
C ASP A 67 -0.49 -17.08 7.00
N GLU A 68 -0.63 -16.61 5.77
CA GLU A 68 -0.06 -17.27 4.59
C GLU A 68 1.33 -16.68 4.27
N LEU A 69 2.36 -17.55 4.22
CA LEU A 69 3.72 -17.15 3.82
C LEU A 69 3.73 -16.74 2.34
N ILE A 70 4.16 -15.51 2.08
CA ILE A 70 4.11 -14.90 0.75
C ILE A 70 5.28 -15.40 -0.12
N GLY A 71 4.95 -15.92 -1.32
CA GLY A 71 5.91 -16.32 -2.35
C GLY A 71 6.60 -17.65 -2.10
N TYR A 72 6.38 -18.27 -0.93
CA TYR A 72 7.05 -19.51 -0.55
C TYR A 72 6.09 -20.50 0.12
N ARG A 73 6.40 -21.78 -0.02
CA ARG A 73 5.76 -22.87 0.73
C ARG A 73 6.80 -23.55 1.61
N ARG A 74 6.45 -23.83 2.85
CA ARG A 74 7.32 -24.56 3.78
C ARG A 74 7.07 -26.06 3.66
N GLU A 75 8.11 -26.83 3.38
CA GLU A 75 8.10 -28.29 3.40
C GLU A 75 9.18 -28.79 4.37
N GLY A 76 8.76 -29.18 5.58
CA GLY A 76 9.70 -29.51 6.65
C GLY A 76 10.55 -28.29 7.07
N ASN A 77 11.86 -28.38 6.89
CA ASN A 77 12.81 -27.30 7.18
C ASN A 77 13.19 -26.47 5.95
N ASN A 78 12.67 -26.78 4.76
CA ASN A 78 12.99 -26.11 3.53
C ASN A 78 11.87 -25.16 3.11
N LEU A 79 12.25 -24.04 2.47
CA LEU A 79 11.34 -23.11 1.78
C LEU A 79 11.47 -23.37 0.27
N HIS A 80 10.34 -23.61 -0.37
CA HIS A 80 10.24 -23.77 -1.81
C HIS A 80 9.47 -22.59 -2.39
N GLU A 81 9.97 -22.03 -3.48
CA GLU A 81 9.23 -21.00 -4.22
C GLU A 81 7.92 -21.61 -4.75
N ILE A 82 6.83 -20.86 -4.64
CA ILE A 82 5.54 -21.25 -5.20
C ILE A 82 5.46 -20.87 -6.68
N SER A 83 4.54 -21.49 -7.39
CA SER A 83 4.30 -21.22 -8.81
C SER A 83 3.74 -19.81 -9.05
N ASP A 84 3.89 -19.28 -10.27
CA ASP A 84 3.34 -17.98 -10.67
C ASP A 84 1.80 -17.91 -10.52
N ALA A 85 1.11 -19.06 -10.69
CA ALA A 85 -0.32 -19.15 -10.46
C ALA A 85 -0.68 -18.97 -8.97
N GLU A 86 0.10 -19.54 -8.06
CA GLU A 86 -0.06 -19.38 -6.62
C GLU A 86 0.30 -17.95 -6.19
N ILE A 87 1.38 -17.37 -6.74
CA ILE A 87 1.74 -15.94 -6.53
C ILE A 87 0.57 -15.04 -6.96
N SER A 88 -0.01 -15.29 -8.14
CA SER A 88 -1.15 -14.52 -8.64
C SER A 88 -2.36 -14.65 -7.72
N ARG A 89 -2.59 -15.82 -7.12
CA ARG A 89 -3.65 -16.04 -6.13
C ARG A 89 -3.42 -15.23 -4.85
N GLN A 90 -2.19 -15.23 -4.31
CA GLN A 90 -1.84 -14.45 -3.12
C GLN A 90 -2.01 -12.95 -3.36
N ARG A 91 -1.58 -12.45 -4.53
CA ARG A 91 -1.71 -11.04 -4.92
C ARG A 91 -3.15 -10.53 -4.99
N ARG A 92 -4.13 -11.38 -5.27
CA ARG A 92 -5.56 -10.98 -5.37
C ARG A 92 -6.09 -10.33 -4.10
N ARG A 93 -5.51 -10.68 -2.94
CA ARG A 93 -5.91 -10.20 -1.62
C ARG A 93 -5.19 -8.93 -1.19
N ILE A 94 -4.21 -8.45 -1.99
CA ILE A 94 -3.37 -7.30 -1.69
C ILE A 94 -3.56 -6.26 -2.79
N GLY A 95 -4.27 -5.18 -2.51
CA GLY A 95 -4.37 -4.03 -3.39
C GLY A 95 -3.07 -3.23 -3.36
N MET A 96 -2.72 -2.59 -4.49
CA MET A 96 -1.59 -1.67 -4.53
C MET A 96 -1.93 -0.43 -5.34
N VAL A 97 -1.67 0.72 -4.74
CA VAL A 97 -1.81 2.05 -5.34
C VAL A 97 -0.41 2.64 -5.46
N PHE A 98 -0.01 2.97 -6.68
CA PHE A 98 1.33 3.42 -7.01
C PHE A 98 1.42 4.96 -7.04
N GLN A 99 2.62 5.47 -6.93
CA GLN A 99 2.95 6.88 -7.11
C GLN A 99 2.50 7.42 -8.48
N ARG A 100 2.75 6.66 -9.56
CA ARG A 100 2.17 6.89 -10.87
C ARG A 100 0.93 6.04 -10.98
N PHE A 101 -0.19 6.61 -11.31
CA PHE A 101 -1.55 6.04 -11.24
C PHE A 101 -1.70 4.66 -11.90
N ASN A 102 -0.89 4.37 -12.93
CA ASN A 102 -0.80 3.08 -13.65
C ASN A 102 -2.17 2.59 -14.13
N LEU A 103 -3.05 3.51 -14.55
CA LEU A 103 -4.32 3.16 -15.17
C LEU A 103 -4.09 2.61 -16.58
N PHE A 104 -4.99 1.75 -17.02
CA PHE A 104 -5.04 1.28 -18.40
C PHE A 104 -5.50 2.45 -19.31
N PRO A 105 -4.64 3.01 -20.16
CA PRO A 105 -4.94 4.25 -20.90
C PRO A 105 -6.04 4.08 -21.94
N HIS A 106 -6.28 2.85 -22.39
CA HIS A 106 -7.28 2.46 -23.38
C HIS A 106 -8.63 2.04 -22.78
N LYS A 107 -8.79 2.18 -21.46
CA LYS A 107 -10.00 1.83 -20.70
C LYS A 107 -10.51 3.06 -19.97
N THR A 108 -11.83 3.19 -19.86
CA THR A 108 -12.48 4.23 -19.08
C THR A 108 -12.21 4.05 -17.58
N ALA A 109 -12.60 5.02 -16.75
CA ALA A 109 -12.50 4.92 -15.30
C ALA A 109 -13.25 3.70 -14.78
N LEU A 110 -14.49 3.48 -15.23
CA LEU A 110 -15.29 2.32 -14.86
C LEU A 110 -14.65 1.01 -15.31
N GLU A 111 -14.18 0.92 -16.53
CA GLU A 111 -13.53 -0.27 -17.09
C GLU A 111 -12.22 -0.60 -16.37
N ASN A 112 -11.46 0.40 -15.94
CA ASN A 112 -10.27 0.17 -15.10
C ASN A 112 -10.59 -0.56 -13.81
N ILE A 113 -11.74 -0.27 -13.18
CA ILE A 113 -12.17 -0.91 -11.92
C ILE A 113 -12.70 -2.33 -12.19
N ILE A 114 -13.41 -2.51 -13.29
CA ILE A 114 -14.06 -3.79 -13.67
C ILE A 114 -13.03 -4.86 -14.06
N GLU A 115 -11.92 -4.47 -14.65
CA GLU A 115 -10.96 -5.37 -15.30
C GLU A 115 -10.50 -6.53 -14.40
N GLY A 116 -10.00 -6.20 -13.22
CA GLY A 116 -9.50 -7.22 -12.30
C GLY A 116 -10.57 -8.20 -11.82
N PRO A 117 -11.69 -7.72 -11.27
CA PRO A 117 -12.76 -8.60 -10.78
C PRO A 117 -13.32 -9.54 -11.85
N VAL A 118 -13.52 -9.06 -13.08
CA VAL A 118 -14.07 -9.89 -14.15
C VAL A 118 -13.04 -10.89 -14.67
N HIS A 119 -11.84 -10.44 -15.02
CA HIS A 119 -10.87 -11.30 -15.72
C HIS A 119 -9.96 -12.11 -14.78
N VAL A 120 -9.77 -11.66 -13.54
CA VAL A 120 -8.91 -12.35 -12.57
C VAL A 120 -9.72 -13.17 -11.56
N LEU A 121 -10.87 -12.64 -11.08
CA LEU A 121 -11.72 -13.32 -10.13
C LEU A 121 -12.85 -14.13 -10.82
N GLY A 122 -13.14 -13.86 -12.10
CA GLY A 122 -14.22 -14.52 -12.84
C GLY A 122 -15.62 -14.12 -12.40
N GLU A 123 -15.75 -12.93 -11.79
CA GLU A 123 -17.03 -12.45 -11.28
C GLU A 123 -17.98 -12.02 -12.41
N PRO A 124 -19.31 -12.12 -12.23
CA PRO A 124 -20.30 -11.71 -13.22
C PRO A 124 -20.19 -10.21 -13.52
N VAL A 125 -20.07 -9.84 -14.80
CA VAL A 125 -19.88 -8.45 -15.27
C VAL A 125 -20.90 -7.49 -14.69
N LYS A 126 -22.18 -7.89 -14.59
CA LYS A 126 -23.25 -7.03 -14.06
C LYS A 126 -23.00 -6.63 -12.61
N GLU A 127 -22.71 -7.61 -11.75
CA GLU A 127 -22.46 -7.37 -10.31
C GLU A 127 -21.20 -6.52 -10.09
N VAL A 128 -20.17 -6.79 -10.91
CA VAL A 128 -18.92 -6.03 -10.86
C VAL A 128 -19.16 -4.58 -11.31
N ARG A 129 -19.97 -4.36 -12.33
CA ARG A 129 -20.30 -3.02 -12.84
C ARG A 129 -21.05 -2.20 -11.79
N ASP A 130 -22.05 -2.79 -11.13
CA ASP A 130 -22.81 -2.12 -10.08
C ASP A 130 -21.88 -1.73 -8.91
N ARG A 131 -20.99 -2.65 -8.50
CA ARG A 131 -19.97 -2.38 -7.47
C ARG A 131 -18.98 -1.29 -7.91
N ALA A 132 -18.49 -1.33 -9.14
CA ALA A 132 -17.54 -0.35 -9.66
C ALA A 132 -18.16 1.06 -9.72
N SER A 133 -19.45 1.17 -10.08
CA SER A 133 -20.19 2.44 -10.05
C SER A 133 -20.29 3.00 -8.64
N ALA A 134 -20.62 2.15 -7.65
CA ALA A 134 -20.64 2.57 -6.24
C ALA A 134 -19.24 2.98 -5.72
N LEU A 135 -18.17 2.33 -6.20
CA LEU A 135 -16.80 2.73 -5.87
C LEU A 135 -16.43 4.08 -6.48
N LEU A 136 -16.83 4.36 -7.72
CA LEU A 136 -16.64 5.69 -8.34
C LEU A 136 -17.39 6.77 -7.57
N GLU A 137 -18.63 6.49 -7.16
CA GLU A 137 -19.39 7.41 -6.31
C GLU A 137 -18.66 7.67 -4.99
N ARG A 138 -18.17 6.62 -4.33
CA ARG A 138 -17.43 6.73 -3.05
C ARG A 138 -16.17 7.59 -3.15
N VAL A 139 -15.48 7.57 -4.30
CA VAL A 139 -14.31 8.43 -4.54
C VAL A 139 -14.65 9.77 -5.20
N GLY A 140 -15.95 10.13 -5.29
CA GLY A 140 -16.43 11.40 -5.82
C GLY A 140 -16.25 11.56 -7.33
N LEU A 141 -16.37 10.46 -8.11
CA LEU A 141 -16.16 10.41 -9.56
C LEU A 141 -17.28 9.71 -10.32
N ALA A 142 -18.53 9.74 -9.79
CA ALA A 142 -19.67 9.10 -10.44
C ALA A 142 -19.90 9.63 -11.87
N ASP A 143 -19.71 10.94 -12.08
CA ASP A 143 -19.85 11.62 -13.38
C ASP A 143 -18.68 11.35 -14.35
N LYS A 144 -17.62 10.66 -13.92
CA LYS A 144 -16.41 10.36 -14.68
C LYS A 144 -16.30 8.91 -15.14
N ALA A 145 -17.34 8.10 -14.96
CA ALA A 145 -17.33 6.67 -15.24
C ALA A 145 -16.84 6.33 -16.67
N ASP A 146 -17.26 7.11 -17.66
CA ASP A 146 -16.98 6.89 -19.08
C ASP A 146 -15.77 7.69 -19.61
N HIS A 147 -15.03 8.41 -18.72
CA HIS A 147 -13.83 9.17 -19.11
C HIS A 147 -12.60 8.26 -19.13
N TYR A 148 -11.74 8.51 -20.11
CA TYR A 148 -10.41 7.88 -20.19
C TYR A 148 -9.40 8.59 -19.28
N PRO A 149 -8.31 7.92 -18.88
CA PRO A 149 -7.28 8.52 -18.02
C PRO A 149 -6.73 9.86 -18.54
N SER A 150 -6.62 10.03 -19.88
CA SER A 150 -6.16 11.28 -20.48
C SER A 150 -7.12 12.46 -20.30
N GLU A 151 -8.36 12.21 -19.93
CA GLU A 151 -9.42 13.22 -19.70
C GLU A 151 -9.59 13.55 -18.21
N LEU A 152 -8.79 12.91 -17.34
CA LEU A 152 -8.86 13.03 -15.88
C LEU A 152 -7.64 13.80 -15.34
N SER A 153 -7.86 14.65 -14.35
CA SER A 153 -6.76 15.27 -13.59
C SER A 153 -5.93 14.21 -12.85
N GLY A 154 -4.72 14.54 -12.41
CA GLY A 154 -3.88 13.63 -11.63
C GLY A 154 -4.57 13.10 -10.37
N GLY A 155 -5.25 13.97 -9.61
CA GLY A 155 -6.02 13.57 -8.43
C GLY A 155 -7.21 12.66 -8.77
N GLN A 156 -7.89 12.91 -9.89
CA GLN A 156 -8.96 12.03 -10.37
C GLN A 156 -8.41 10.66 -10.79
N GLN A 157 -7.29 10.62 -11.52
CA GLN A 157 -6.63 9.35 -11.88
C GLN A 157 -6.22 8.55 -10.64
N GLN A 158 -5.68 9.20 -9.62
CA GLN A 158 -5.29 8.54 -8.37
C GLN A 158 -6.51 7.99 -7.63
N ARG A 159 -7.62 8.73 -7.59
CA ARG A 159 -8.87 8.25 -6.98
C ARG A 159 -9.47 7.05 -7.76
N VAL A 160 -9.37 7.02 -9.09
CA VAL A 160 -9.71 5.84 -9.89
C VAL A 160 -8.78 4.67 -9.58
N ALA A 161 -7.46 4.89 -9.39
CA ALA A 161 -6.51 3.84 -9.02
C ALA A 161 -6.83 3.24 -7.64
N ILE A 162 -7.26 4.07 -6.68
CA ILE A 162 -7.75 3.62 -5.37
C ILE A 162 -9.01 2.77 -5.54
N ALA A 163 -10.02 3.26 -6.29
CA ALA A 163 -11.25 2.54 -6.56
C ALA A 163 -10.99 1.19 -7.26
N ARG A 164 -10.02 1.14 -8.20
CA ARG A 164 -9.59 -0.09 -8.86
C ARG A 164 -9.01 -1.10 -7.87
N ALA A 165 -8.15 -0.65 -6.94
CA ALA A 165 -7.61 -1.52 -5.91
C ALA A 165 -8.73 -2.09 -5.01
N MET A 166 -9.70 -1.26 -4.62
CA MET A 166 -10.87 -1.67 -3.84
C MET A 166 -11.80 -2.63 -4.60
N GLY A 167 -11.87 -2.52 -5.93
CA GLY A 167 -12.68 -3.39 -6.79
C GLY A 167 -12.40 -4.87 -6.58
N MET A 168 -11.16 -5.22 -6.27
CA MET A 168 -10.71 -6.59 -5.97
C MET A 168 -11.12 -7.11 -4.58
N ARG A 169 -11.72 -6.29 -3.72
CA ARG A 169 -12.05 -6.58 -2.30
C ARG A 169 -10.83 -7.11 -1.53
N PRO A 170 -9.74 -6.36 -1.49
CA PRO A 170 -8.51 -6.81 -0.84
C PRO A 170 -8.65 -6.81 0.68
N ASP A 171 -7.84 -7.65 1.37
CA ASP A 171 -7.69 -7.61 2.82
C ASP A 171 -6.75 -6.48 3.27
N LEU A 172 -5.83 -6.07 2.39
CA LEU A 172 -4.78 -5.08 2.59
C LEU A 172 -4.66 -4.17 1.37
N ILE A 173 -4.52 -2.87 1.57
CA ILE A 173 -4.12 -1.93 0.51
C ILE A 173 -2.76 -1.31 0.86
N LEU A 174 -1.84 -1.41 -0.09
CA LEU A 174 -0.52 -0.79 -0.05
C LEU A 174 -0.54 0.51 -0.85
N PHE A 175 -0.07 1.60 -0.27
CA PHE A 175 0.06 2.90 -0.92
C PHE A 175 1.53 3.28 -1.02
N ASP A 176 2.06 3.39 -2.23
CA ASP A 176 3.44 3.79 -2.50
C ASP A 176 3.48 5.26 -2.94
N GLU A 177 3.64 6.17 -1.98
CA GLU A 177 3.67 7.63 -2.18
C GLU A 177 2.49 8.16 -3.03
N PRO A 178 1.23 7.94 -2.61
CA PRO A 178 0.05 8.16 -3.46
C PRO A 178 -0.19 9.63 -3.87
N THR A 179 0.48 10.58 -3.22
CA THR A 179 0.28 12.03 -3.47
C THR A 179 1.49 12.71 -4.12
N SER A 180 2.65 12.04 -4.19
CA SER A 180 3.91 12.68 -4.60
C SER A 180 3.98 13.11 -6.08
N ALA A 181 3.09 12.59 -6.93
CA ALA A 181 2.98 12.98 -8.34
C ALA A 181 1.83 13.98 -8.61
N LEU A 182 1.24 14.56 -7.55
CA LEU A 182 0.09 15.46 -7.63
C LEU A 182 0.48 16.91 -7.34
N ASP A 183 -0.23 17.83 -7.97
CA ASP A 183 -0.21 19.24 -7.57
C ASP A 183 -0.76 19.39 -6.15
N PRO A 184 -0.23 20.31 -5.32
CA PRO A 184 -0.64 20.46 -3.92
C PRO A 184 -2.15 20.65 -3.72
N GLU A 185 -2.83 21.28 -4.66
CA GLU A 185 -4.28 21.51 -4.61
C GLU A 185 -5.09 20.20 -4.70
N LEU A 186 -4.54 19.15 -5.34
CA LEU A 186 -5.20 17.88 -5.55
C LEU A 186 -4.89 16.84 -4.46
N VAL A 187 -3.89 17.10 -3.62
CA VAL A 187 -3.45 16.19 -2.55
C VAL A 187 -4.58 15.94 -1.55
N SER A 188 -5.30 16.99 -1.14
CA SER A 188 -6.36 16.90 -0.14
C SER A 188 -7.47 15.92 -0.54
N GLU A 189 -7.89 15.94 -1.81
CA GLU A 189 -8.95 15.06 -2.33
C GLU A 189 -8.58 13.58 -2.24
N VAL A 190 -7.31 13.24 -2.49
CA VAL A 190 -6.81 11.87 -2.38
C VAL A 190 -6.69 11.44 -0.92
N LEU A 191 -6.18 12.34 -0.05
CA LEU A 191 -6.07 12.07 1.38
C LEU A 191 -7.44 11.90 2.04
N ASP A 192 -8.48 12.62 1.59
CA ASP A 192 -9.85 12.45 2.08
C ASP A 192 -10.38 11.05 1.78
N VAL A 193 -10.20 10.56 0.55
CA VAL A 193 -10.56 9.17 0.21
C VAL A 193 -9.80 8.17 1.08
N MET A 194 -8.52 8.40 1.35
CA MET A 194 -7.73 7.51 2.22
C MET A 194 -8.21 7.55 3.68
N ARG A 195 -8.66 8.73 4.19
CA ARG A 195 -9.28 8.85 5.52
C ARG A 195 -10.58 8.06 5.60
N ASP A 196 -11.43 8.12 4.57
CA ASP A 196 -12.68 7.36 4.51
C ASP A 196 -12.43 5.85 4.48
N LEU A 197 -11.36 5.40 3.80
CA LEU A 197 -10.94 4.01 3.82
C LEU A 197 -10.49 3.57 5.22
N ALA A 198 -9.68 4.38 5.90
CA ALA A 198 -9.25 4.11 7.27
C ALA A 198 -10.45 4.02 8.22
N ALA A 199 -11.38 4.98 8.14
CA ALA A 199 -12.60 5.00 8.95
C ALA A 199 -13.51 3.78 8.70
N SER A 200 -13.45 3.19 7.49
CA SER A 200 -14.18 1.95 7.17
C SER A 200 -13.51 0.67 7.69
N GLY A 201 -12.37 0.77 8.39
CA GLY A 201 -11.64 -0.37 8.94
C GLY A 201 -10.76 -1.10 7.91
N MET A 202 -10.43 -0.47 6.78
CA MET A 202 -9.50 -1.05 5.80
C MET A 202 -8.08 -1.09 6.38
N THR A 203 -7.44 -2.25 6.30
CA THR A 203 -6.02 -2.37 6.66
C THR A 203 -5.16 -1.72 5.58
N MET A 204 -4.28 -0.81 5.96
CA MET A 204 -3.44 -0.07 5.02
C MET A 204 -1.99 0.02 5.48
N ILE A 205 -1.06 -0.13 4.53
CA ILE A 205 0.34 0.26 4.71
C ILE A 205 0.61 1.41 3.73
N VAL A 206 1.01 2.57 4.26
CA VAL A 206 1.12 3.81 3.49
C VAL A 206 2.54 4.34 3.56
N VAL A 207 3.27 4.30 2.47
CA VAL A 207 4.51 5.07 2.31
C VAL A 207 4.12 6.49 1.94
N THR A 208 4.52 7.46 2.76
CA THR A 208 4.11 8.85 2.56
C THR A 208 5.12 9.85 3.12
N HIS A 209 5.12 11.05 2.54
CA HIS A 209 5.77 12.25 3.08
C HIS A 209 4.76 13.19 3.77
N GLU A 210 3.46 12.86 3.70
CA GLU A 210 2.37 13.64 4.30
C GLU A 210 2.29 13.36 5.81
N LEU A 211 3.15 14.02 6.62
CA LEU A 211 3.17 13.80 8.07
C LEU A 211 1.86 14.23 8.75
N GLY A 212 1.14 15.21 8.18
CA GLY A 212 -0.17 15.62 8.65
C GLY A 212 -1.21 14.49 8.51
N PHE A 213 -1.19 13.75 7.40
CA PHE A 213 -2.02 12.56 7.21
C PHE A 213 -1.64 11.46 8.21
N ALA A 214 -0.34 11.13 8.31
CA ALA A 214 0.13 10.12 9.23
C ALA A 214 -0.26 10.42 10.69
N ARG A 215 -0.16 11.68 11.12
CA ARG A 215 -0.53 12.13 12.47
C ARG A 215 -2.01 11.93 12.79
N ASN A 216 -2.89 12.15 11.80
CA ASN A 216 -4.34 12.15 12.02
C ASN A 216 -4.99 10.77 11.78
N VAL A 217 -4.34 9.89 11.02
CA VAL A 217 -4.97 8.65 10.50
C VAL A 217 -4.20 7.40 10.91
N ALA A 218 -2.87 7.46 10.99
CA ALA A 218 -2.08 6.28 11.28
C ALA A 218 -2.22 5.84 12.74
N ASN A 219 -2.31 4.53 12.95
CA ASN A 219 -2.18 3.89 14.25
C ASN A 219 -0.70 3.79 14.63
N THR A 220 0.13 3.33 13.69
CA THR A 220 1.57 3.19 13.86
C THR A 220 2.36 3.91 12.79
N VAL A 221 3.56 4.33 13.13
CA VAL A 221 4.54 4.92 12.22
C VAL A 221 5.86 4.17 12.36
N THR A 222 6.43 3.83 11.20
CA THR A 222 7.76 3.23 11.08
C THR A 222 8.67 4.17 10.31
N PHE A 223 9.73 4.65 10.94
CA PHE A 223 10.78 5.41 10.28
C PHE A 223 11.87 4.49 9.75
N MET A 224 12.12 4.57 8.45
CA MET A 224 13.15 3.78 7.77
C MET A 224 14.27 4.67 7.23
N GLU A 225 15.51 4.21 7.37
CA GLU A 225 16.69 4.82 6.77
C GLU A 225 17.72 3.75 6.39
N THR A 226 18.37 3.92 5.23
CA THR A 226 19.42 3.01 4.72
C THR A 226 19.05 1.53 4.78
N GLY A 227 17.81 1.19 4.41
CA GLY A 227 17.30 -0.18 4.36
C GLY A 227 16.92 -0.78 5.71
N LYS A 228 16.89 0.00 6.80
CA LYS A 228 16.62 -0.46 8.15
C LYS A 228 15.45 0.28 8.79
N VAL A 229 14.77 -0.39 9.70
CA VAL A 229 13.87 0.28 10.65
C VAL A 229 14.72 0.95 11.72
N VAL A 230 14.60 2.25 11.85
CA VAL A 230 15.29 3.05 12.90
C VAL A 230 14.40 3.19 14.11
N GLU A 231 13.11 3.43 13.89
CA GLU A 231 12.12 3.57 14.95
C GLU A 231 10.75 3.14 14.47
N THR A 232 9.98 2.47 15.34
CA THR A 232 8.58 2.15 15.12
C THR A 232 7.79 2.31 16.41
N GLY A 233 6.55 2.71 16.32
CA GLY A 233 5.67 2.89 17.48
C GLY A 233 4.34 3.54 17.11
N LEU A 234 3.58 3.92 18.14
CA LEU A 234 2.33 4.66 17.93
C LEU A 234 2.59 5.97 17.18
N ALA A 235 1.73 6.31 16.25
CA ALA A 235 1.88 7.53 15.44
C ALA A 235 2.00 8.79 16.32
N SER A 236 1.21 8.87 17.41
CA SER A 236 1.26 9.96 18.37
C SER A 236 2.61 10.09 19.09
N GLU A 237 3.32 8.97 19.33
CA GLU A 237 4.64 8.98 19.96
C GLU A 237 5.73 9.33 18.96
N VAL A 238 5.83 8.55 17.87
CA VAL A 238 6.92 8.70 16.88
C VAL A 238 6.91 10.09 16.22
N LEU A 239 5.71 10.64 15.94
CA LEU A 239 5.59 11.95 15.26
C LEU A 239 5.66 13.18 16.21
N SER A 240 5.54 12.98 17.53
CA SER A 240 5.54 14.10 18.49
C SER A 240 6.76 14.08 19.42
N THR A 241 7.15 12.90 19.89
CA THR A 241 8.25 12.68 20.84
C THR A 241 9.10 11.48 20.41
N PRO A 242 9.74 11.56 19.23
CA PRO A 242 10.55 10.45 18.73
C PRO A 242 11.70 10.14 19.71
N LYS A 243 12.00 8.84 19.86
CA LYS A 243 13.08 8.35 20.73
C LYS A 243 14.45 8.44 20.05
N SER A 244 14.45 8.32 18.71
CA SER A 244 15.66 8.42 17.90
C SER A 244 15.91 9.87 17.49
N ALA A 245 17.11 10.39 17.78
CA ALA A 245 17.54 11.72 17.33
C ALA A 245 17.44 11.85 15.80
N ARG A 246 17.69 10.75 15.07
CA ARG A 246 17.60 10.74 13.61
C ARG A 246 16.17 10.85 13.10
N THR A 247 15.19 10.22 13.79
CA THR A 247 13.77 10.39 13.52
C THR A 247 13.34 11.84 13.75
N GLU A 248 13.79 12.45 14.84
CA GLU A 248 13.50 13.85 15.18
C GLU A 248 14.02 14.83 14.11
N GLU A 249 15.27 14.65 13.67
CA GLU A 249 15.86 15.45 12.59
C GLU A 249 15.06 15.36 11.30
N PHE A 250 14.65 14.13 10.91
CA PHE A 250 13.86 13.91 9.70
C PHE A 250 12.50 14.60 9.78
N ILE A 251 11.79 14.45 10.89
CA ILE A 251 10.47 15.07 11.08
C ILE A 251 10.57 16.61 11.01
N LYS A 252 11.57 17.21 11.65
CA LYS A 252 11.80 18.65 11.60
C LYS A 252 12.09 19.15 10.18
N ALA A 253 12.88 18.39 9.41
CA ALA A 253 13.23 18.75 8.04
C ALA A 253 12.04 18.68 7.06
N VAL A 254 11.05 17.83 7.30
CA VAL A 254 9.83 17.73 6.47
C VAL A 254 8.80 18.81 6.83
N HIS A 255 8.87 19.39 8.05
CA HIS A 255 7.98 20.46 8.48
C HIS A 255 8.49 21.88 8.14
N SER A 256 9.74 22.01 7.69
CA SER A 256 10.35 23.28 7.25
C SER A 256 10.16 23.50 5.75
#